data_ea16332a61448b2fdbf426409c70eceb
#
_entry.id   ea16332a61448b2fdbf426409c70eceb
#
_cell.length_a   1.000
_cell.length_b   1.000
_cell.length_c   1.000
_cell.angle_alpha   90.00
_cell.angle_beta   90.00
_cell.angle_gamma   90.00
#
_symmetry.space_group_name_H-M   'P 1'
#
loop_
_entity.id
_entity.type
_entity.pdbx_description
1 polymer ?
#
loop_
_entity_poly.entity_id
_entity_poly.type
_entity_poly.pdbx_seq_one_letter_code
_entity_poly.pdbx_strand_id
1 'polypeptide(L)'
;MDLVKLFEYCDKLNVALIPYGAGSSVVGGVTCDVNNKFNGTISVNLSKFNKILEVDEISLSARIQAGIRGPDLESGLKQYGLTLRHFPQSFEHSTLGGWIATRSGGHFATLYTHIDDLVENISMVSPNGKMNSLRVPGSGAGPSPDRFMIGSEGSMGIITDAWVKLQKKPK
;
A
#
# COMPACT_ATOMS: atom_id res chain seq x y z
N MET A 1 2.06 -8.54 15.13
CA MET A 1 0.58 -8.50 15.22
C MET A 1 0.04 -9.42 14.16
N ASP A 2 -0.87 -10.30 14.53
CA ASP A 2 -1.55 -11.21 13.59
C ASP A 2 -2.82 -10.52 13.09
N LEU A 3 -2.75 -10.00 11.87
CA LEU A 3 -3.88 -9.26 11.27
C LEU A 3 -5.09 -10.17 11.01
N VAL A 4 -4.86 -11.46 10.71
CA VAL A 4 -5.98 -12.41 10.48
C VAL A 4 -6.79 -12.54 11.76
N LYS A 5 -6.13 -12.81 12.88
CA LYS A 5 -6.80 -12.89 14.19
C LYS A 5 -7.49 -11.58 14.58
N LEU A 6 -6.91 -10.44 14.20
CA LEU A 6 -7.52 -9.14 14.45
C LEU A 6 -8.86 -9.01 13.68
N PHE A 7 -8.90 -9.40 12.42
CA PHE A 7 -10.14 -9.42 11.64
C PHE A 7 -11.20 -10.33 12.27
N GLU A 8 -10.81 -11.56 12.64
CA GLU A 8 -11.72 -12.50 13.32
C GLU A 8 -12.29 -11.93 14.62
N TYR A 9 -11.47 -11.20 15.38
CA TYR A 9 -11.89 -10.56 16.62
C TYR A 9 -12.85 -9.41 16.36
N CYS A 10 -12.55 -8.56 15.38
CA CYS A 10 -13.40 -7.43 15.02
C CYS A 10 -14.76 -7.89 14.50
N ASP A 11 -14.80 -8.95 13.69
CA ASP A 11 -16.03 -9.55 13.19
C ASP A 11 -16.90 -10.07 14.34
N LYS A 12 -16.34 -10.88 15.24
CA LYS A 12 -17.06 -11.43 16.41
C LYS A 12 -17.64 -10.35 17.32
N LEU A 13 -16.97 -9.22 17.46
CA LEU A 13 -17.37 -8.13 18.34
C LEU A 13 -18.17 -7.04 17.62
N ASN A 14 -18.42 -7.18 16.34
CA ASN A 14 -19.01 -6.15 15.48
C ASN A 14 -18.26 -4.80 15.61
N VAL A 15 -16.94 -4.82 15.45
CA VAL A 15 -16.06 -3.65 15.56
C VAL A 15 -15.50 -3.31 14.18
N ALA A 16 -15.60 -2.03 13.79
CA ALA A 16 -15.02 -1.56 12.54
C ALA A 16 -13.49 -1.48 12.64
N LEU A 17 -12.80 -1.92 11.58
CA LEU A 17 -11.35 -1.90 11.50
C LEU A 17 -10.91 -0.94 10.39
N ILE A 18 -10.15 0.09 10.76
CA ILE A 18 -9.70 1.15 9.85
C ILE A 18 -8.18 1.09 9.70
N PRO A 19 -7.67 0.75 8.50
CA PRO A 19 -6.24 0.82 8.24
C PRO A 19 -5.74 2.27 8.29
N TYR A 20 -4.63 2.50 8.98
CA TYR A 20 -4.02 3.81 9.12
C TYR A 20 -2.55 3.76 8.65
N GLY A 21 -2.24 4.46 7.56
CA GLY A 21 -0.86 4.67 7.09
C GLY A 21 -0.26 5.90 7.77
N ALA A 22 -0.55 7.09 7.25
CA ALA A 22 -0.12 8.38 7.80
C ALA A 22 -1.26 9.39 7.97
N GLY A 23 -2.48 9.04 7.63
CA GLY A 23 -3.65 9.93 7.79
C GLY A 23 -3.64 11.15 6.87
N SER A 24 -2.85 11.13 5.80
CA SER A 24 -2.69 12.27 4.89
C SER A 24 -3.78 12.39 3.82
N SER A 25 -4.71 11.43 3.76
CA SER A 25 -5.86 11.48 2.83
C SER A 25 -6.80 12.62 3.18
N VAL A 26 -7.26 13.36 2.16
CA VAL A 26 -8.16 14.52 2.32
C VAL A 26 -9.64 14.16 2.31
N VAL A 27 -9.97 12.89 2.05
CA VAL A 27 -11.38 12.42 1.95
C VAL A 27 -11.92 11.83 3.25
N GLY A 28 -11.15 11.91 4.35
CA GLY A 28 -11.59 11.41 5.66
C GLY A 28 -11.62 9.89 5.81
N GLY A 29 -10.97 9.13 4.91
CA GLY A 29 -10.99 7.65 4.91
C GLY A 29 -10.42 6.98 6.18
N VAL A 30 -9.73 7.73 7.04
CA VAL A 30 -9.21 7.25 8.34
C VAL A 30 -10.04 7.74 9.53
N THR A 31 -11.17 8.41 9.28
CA THR A 31 -12.06 8.91 10.32
C THR A 31 -12.75 7.73 11.02
N CYS A 32 -12.73 7.74 12.35
CA CYS A 32 -13.28 6.66 13.15
C CYS A 32 -14.81 6.75 13.39
N ASP A 33 -15.49 7.67 12.72
CA ASP A 33 -16.95 7.80 12.77
C ASP A 33 -17.59 6.82 11.78
N VAL A 34 -18.14 5.73 12.28
CA VAL A 34 -18.75 4.65 11.48
C VAL A 34 -20.26 4.53 11.69
N ASN A 35 -20.90 5.62 12.12
CA ASN A 35 -22.37 5.72 12.25
C ASN A 35 -22.99 4.56 13.01
N ASN A 36 -22.98 4.42 14.26
CA ASN A 36 -23.72 3.46 15.11
C ASN A 36 -23.97 2.03 14.55
N LYS A 37 -23.33 1.66 13.43
CA LYS A 37 -23.45 0.33 12.82
C LYS A 37 -22.57 -0.70 13.49
N PHE A 38 -21.55 -0.22 14.20
CA PHE A 38 -20.57 -1.04 14.89
C PHE A 38 -20.53 -0.72 16.37
N ASN A 39 -20.11 -1.68 17.17
CA ASN A 39 -19.95 -1.51 18.62
C ASN A 39 -18.74 -0.66 19.01
N GLY A 40 -17.85 -0.38 18.05
CA GLY A 40 -16.66 0.43 18.23
C GLY A 40 -15.79 0.43 16.99
N THR A 41 -14.64 1.11 17.07
CA THR A 41 -13.69 1.25 15.96
C THR A 41 -12.27 0.99 16.44
N ILE A 42 -11.49 0.26 15.66
CA ILE A 42 -10.05 0.05 15.87
C ILE A 42 -9.30 0.65 14.69
N SER A 43 -8.44 1.62 14.95
CA SER A 43 -7.48 2.13 13.96
C SER A 43 -6.19 1.30 14.01
N VAL A 44 -5.82 0.69 12.89
CA VAL A 44 -4.63 -0.15 12.75
C VAL A 44 -3.49 0.63 12.15
N ASN A 45 -2.58 1.10 13.01
CA ASN A 45 -1.39 1.83 12.57
C ASN A 45 -0.35 0.89 11.97
N LEU A 46 -0.04 1.10 10.69
CA LEU A 46 0.88 0.29 9.90
C LEU A 46 2.33 0.79 9.93
N SER A 47 2.68 1.78 10.74
CA SER A 47 4.03 2.37 10.79
C SER A 47 5.17 1.37 11.08
N LYS A 48 4.86 0.22 11.68
CA LYS A 48 5.83 -0.87 11.90
C LYS A 48 6.07 -1.76 10.69
N PHE A 49 5.26 -1.65 9.65
CA PHE A 49 5.45 -2.30 8.35
C PHE A 49 6.29 -1.39 7.44
N ASN A 50 7.55 -1.16 7.79
CA ASN A 50 8.39 -0.10 7.20
C ASN A 50 9.70 -0.61 6.58
N LYS A 51 9.75 -1.87 6.16
CA LYS A 51 10.98 -2.47 5.61
C LYS A 51 10.90 -2.63 4.10
N ILE A 52 12.05 -2.47 3.43
CA ILE A 52 12.30 -3.02 2.10
C ILE A 52 12.67 -4.49 2.34
N LEU A 53 11.83 -5.40 1.85
CA LEU A 53 11.97 -6.84 2.10
C LEU A 53 12.93 -7.51 1.11
N GLU A 54 12.88 -7.05 -0.15
CA GLU A 54 13.66 -7.62 -1.25
C GLU A 54 13.87 -6.57 -2.34
N VAL A 55 15.03 -6.59 -2.99
CA VAL A 55 15.34 -5.78 -4.17
C VAL A 55 15.83 -6.69 -5.28
N ASP A 56 15.13 -6.67 -6.40
CA ASP A 56 15.47 -7.39 -7.63
C ASP A 56 16.09 -6.39 -8.62
N GLU A 57 17.42 -6.34 -8.64
CA GLU A 57 18.17 -5.40 -9.48
C GLU A 57 18.11 -5.78 -10.97
N ILE A 58 17.80 -7.04 -11.29
CA ILE A 58 17.69 -7.50 -12.69
C ILE A 58 16.37 -7.00 -13.27
N SER A 59 15.26 -7.25 -12.57
CA SER A 59 13.93 -6.82 -13.01
C SER A 59 13.63 -5.36 -12.66
N LEU A 60 14.52 -4.68 -11.94
CA LEU A 60 14.33 -3.32 -11.42
C LEU A 60 13.01 -3.21 -10.64
N SER A 61 12.86 -4.04 -9.62
CA SER A 61 11.68 -4.08 -8.76
C SER A 61 12.08 -4.30 -7.30
N ALA A 62 11.20 -3.91 -6.38
CA ALA A 62 11.38 -4.22 -4.97
C ALA A 62 10.07 -4.62 -4.29
N ARG A 63 10.18 -5.53 -3.32
CA ARG A 63 9.12 -5.87 -2.39
C ARG A 63 9.24 -4.99 -1.14
N ILE A 64 8.24 -4.18 -0.90
CA ILE A 64 8.31 -3.13 0.12
C ILE A 64 7.05 -3.16 0.97
N GLN A 65 7.22 -3.02 2.28
CA GLN A 65 6.11 -2.99 3.24
C GLN A 65 5.31 -1.69 3.15
N ALA A 66 4.00 -1.82 3.36
CA ALA A 66 3.01 -0.78 3.12
C ALA A 66 3.12 0.47 4.01
N GLY A 67 3.68 0.34 5.21
CA GLY A 67 3.82 1.43 6.17
C GLY A 67 5.11 2.25 6.03
N ILE A 68 5.98 1.94 5.05
CA ILE A 68 7.19 2.72 4.81
C ILE A 68 6.84 4.10 4.27
N ARG A 69 7.50 5.14 4.77
CA ARG A 69 7.33 6.52 4.28
C ARG A 69 8.18 6.78 3.05
N GLY A 70 7.78 7.78 2.26
CA GLY A 70 8.49 8.16 1.04
C GLY A 70 9.99 8.40 1.21
N PRO A 71 10.44 9.26 2.15
CA PRO A 71 11.87 9.50 2.39
C PRO A 71 12.65 8.25 2.78
N ASP A 72 12.07 7.39 3.64
CA ASP A 72 12.72 6.16 4.09
C ASP A 72 12.85 5.14 2.94
N LEU A 73 11.81 5.05 2.11
CA LEU A 73 11.79 4.21 0.91
C LEU A 73 12.89 4.64 -0.07
N GLU A 74 12.93 5.92 -0.44
CA GLU A 74 13.94 6.45 -1.37
C GLU A 74 15.36 6.36 -0.79
N SER A 75 15.53 6.60 0.51
CA SER A 75 16.83 6.44 1.20
C SER A 75 17.31 4.99 1.16
N GLY A 76 16.41 4.04 1.40
CA GLY A 76 16.74 2.61 1.36
C GLY A 76 17.10 2.12 -0.05
N LEU A 77 16.47 2.66 -1.09
CA LEU A 77 16.75 2.31 -2.48
C LEU A 77 18.04 2.96 -3.01
N LYS A 78 18.50 4.05 -2.40
CA LYS A 78 19.68 4.82 -2.84
C LYS A 78 20.94 3.97 -2.92
N GLN A 79 21.15 3.02 -2.00
CA GLN A 79 22.31 2.13 -1.99
C GLN A 79 22.41 1.22 -3.22
N TYR A 80 21.27 0.94 -3.87
CA TYR A 80 21.16 0.18 -5.12
C TYR A 80 21.21 1.07 -6.37
N GLY A 81 21.33 2.40 -6.21
CA GLY A 81 21.23 3.34 -7.32
C GLY A 81 19.84 3.39 -7.97
N LEU A 82 18.82 3.00 -7.22
CA LEU A 82 17.43 2.89 -7.67
C LEU A 82 16.53 3.92 -7.01
N THR A 83 15.37 4.15 -7.62
CA THR A 83 14.29 5.04 -7.14
C THR A 83 12.94 4.51 -7.58
N LEU A 84 11.91 4.67 -6.75
CA LEU A 84 10.53 4.44 -7.15
C LEU A 84 10.02 5.57 -8.06
N ARG A 85 10.55 6.78 -7.87
CA ARG A 85 10.16 7.98 -8.61
C ARG A 85 8.68 8.34 -8.50
N HIS A 86 8.05 7.99 -7.39
CA HIS A 86 6.68 8.37 -7.09
C HIS A 86 6.68 9.39 -5.94
N PHE A 87 6.37 10.64 -6.26
CA PHE A 87 6.42 11.77 -5.32
C PHE A 87 5.05 12.46 -5.27
N PRO A 88 4.08 11.90 -4.52
CA PRO A 88 2.81 12.59 -4.29
C PRO A 88 3.03 13.85 -3.43
N GLN A 89 2.06 14.77 -3.40
CA GLN A 89 2.16 16.01 -2.65
C GLN A 89 2.50 15.79 -1.16
N SER A 90 1.98 14.72 -0.57
CA SER A 90 2.24 14.32 0.83
C SER A 90 3.44 13.39 1.00
N PHE A 91 4.37 13.34 0.05
CA PHE A 91 5.49 12.37 -0.02
C PHE A 91 6.22 12.19 1.32
N GLU A 92 6.52 13.29 2.02
CA GLU A 92 7.31 13.26 3.26
C GLU A 92 6.60 12.57 4.43
N HIS A 93 5.28 12.52 4.39
CA HIS A 93 4.46 12.02 5.50
C HIS A 93 3.70 10.76 5.13
N SER A 94 3.34 10.58 3.85
CA SER A 94 2.52 9.46 3.38
C SER A 94 3.31 8.17 3.20
N THR A 95 2.60 7.06 3.11
CA THR A 95 3.16 5.71 3.05
C THR A 95 2.84 5.01 1.74
N LEU A 96 3.67 4.04 1.35
CA LEU A 96 3.46 3.23 0.14
C LEU A 96 2.06 2.60 0.10
N GLY A 97 1.62 1.98 1.19
CA GLY A 97 0.28 1.37 1.27
C GLY A 97 -0.84 2.41 1.14
N GLY A 98 -0.63 3.61 1.68
CA GLY A 98 -1.54 4.74 1.49
C GLY A 98 -1.63 5.17 0.03
N TRP A 99 -0.50 5.25 -0.67
CA TRP A 99 -0.48 5.58 -2.11
C TRP A 99 -1.26 4.56 -2.93
N ILE A 100 -1.06 3.27 -2.65
CA ILE A 100 -1.77 2.19 -3.33
C ILE A 100 -3.27 2.25 -3.00
N ALA A 101 -3.62 2.40 -1.73
CA ALA A 101 -5.01 2.44 -1.29
C ALA A 101 -5.81 3.62 -1.88
N THR A 102 -5.17 4.77 -2.08
CA THR A 102 -5.83 5.96 -2.65
C THR A 102 -5.61 6.14 -4.16
N ARG A 103 -4.88 5.22 -4.81
CA ARG A 103 -4.48 5.33 -6.23
C ARG A 103 -3.79 6.67 -6.53
N SER A 104 -2.83 7.04 -5.68
CA SER A 104 -2.21 8.37 -5.73
C SER A 104 -1.46 8.66 -7.02
N GLY A 105 -1.51 9.91 -7.47
CA GLY A 105 -0.67 10.46 -8.52
C GLY A 105 0.60 11.09 -7.95
N GLY A 106 1.68 11.10 -8.74
CA GLY A 106 2.94 11.75 -8.39
C GLY A 106 3.17 13.04 -9.17
N HIS A 107 4.03 13.93 -8.66
CA HIS A 107 4.35 15.20 -9.33
C HIS A 107 5.13 15.01 -10.64
N PHE A 108 5.90 13.92 -10.77
CA PHE A 108 6.64 13.61 -12.00
C PHE A 108 5.87 12.65 -12.92
N ALA A 109 4.56 12.78 -12.95
CA ALA A 109 3.64 11.92 -13.65
C ALA A 109 3.57 12.21 -15.16
N THR A 110 4.71 12.37 -15.83
CA THR A 110 4.77 12.60 -17.29
C THR A 110 4.80 11.31 -18.09
N LEU A 111 5.20 10.19 -17.48
CA LEU A 111 5.23 8.87 -18.10
C LEU A 111 4.38 7.86 -17.30
N TYR A 112 4.62 7.77 -15.99
CA TYR A 112 3.82 6.97 -15.05
C TYR A 112 3.00 7.92 -14.20
N THR A 113 1.69 7.95 -14.39
CA THR A 113 0.83 8.97 -13.78
C THR A 113 0.36 8.63 -12.38
N HIS A 114 0.11 7.35 -12.13
CA HIS A 114 -0.43 6.87 -10.87
C HIS A 114 0.39 5.71 -10.33
N ILE A 115 0.25 5.45 -9.04
CA ILE A 115 0.96 4.35 -8.38
C ILE A 115 0.66 2.98 -9.00
N ASP A 116 -0.51 2.81 -9.62
CA ASP A 116 -0.91 1.57 -10.27
C ASP A 116 -0.08 1.23 -11.53
N ASP A 117 0.59 2.20 -12.13
CA ASP A 117 1.57 1.94 -13.20
C ASP A 117 2.86 1.32 -12.66
N LEU A 118 3.13 1.49 -11.37
CA LEU A 118 4.33 1.04 -10.69
C LEU A 118 4.12 -0.26 -9.91
N VAL A 119 2.89 -0.60 -9.54
CA VAL A 119 2.58 -1.81 -8.77
C VAL A 119 2.60 -3.05 -9.66
N GLU A 120 3.35 -4.09 -9.24
CA GLU A 120 3.42 -5.40 -9.91
C GLU A 120 2.68 -6.49 -9.14
N ASN A 121 2.51 -6.33 -7.83
CA ASN A 121 1.86 -7.29 -6.96
C ASN A 121 1.43 -6.60 -5.67
N ILE A 122 0.38 -7.08 -5.04
CA ILE A 122 -0.08 -6.63 -3.73
C ILE A 122 -0.29 -7.83 -2.83
N SER A 123 0.22 -7.75 -1.60
CA SER A 123 -0.13 -8.61 -0.49
C SER A 123 -1.05 -7.86 0.47
N MET A 124 -2.15 -8.47 0.86
CA MET A 124 -3.09 -7.89 1.82
C MET A 124 -3.73 -8.95 2.72
N VAL A 125 -4.30 -8.49 3.81
CA VAL A 125 -5.17 -9.28 4.69
C VAL A 125 -6.57 -8.70 4.65
N SER A 126 -7.55 -9.54 4.40
CA SER A 126 -8.97 -9.22 4.37
C SER A 126 -9.73 -10.04 5.42
N PRO A 127 -11.03 -9.80 5.65
CA PRO A 127 -11.87 -10.68 6.49
C PRO A 127 -11.83 -12.14 6.05
N ASN A 128 -11.64 -12.42 4.77
CA ASN A 128 -11.55 -13.77 4.20
C ASN A 128 -10.15 -14.40 4.28
N GLY A 129 -9.19 -13.72 4.93
CA GLY A 129 -7.83 -14.20 5.10
C GLY A 129 -6.79 -13.45 4.28
N LYS A 130 -5.64 -14.09 4.06
CA LYS A 130 -4.52 -13.50 3.31
C LYS A 130 -4.80 -13.60 1.81
N MET A 131 -4.54 -12.52 1.10
CA MET A 131 -4.59 -12.44 -0.34
C MET A 131 -3.23 -11.94 -0.86
N ASN A 132 -2.75 -12.58 -1.92
CA ASN A 132 -1.50 -12.23 -2.58
C ASN A 132 -1.69 -12.40 -4.08
N SER A 133 -1.57 -11.33 -4.84
CA SER A 133 -1.60 -11.41 -6.29
C SER A 133 -0.29 -11.98 -6.84
N LEU A 134 -0.30 -12.47 -8.06
CA LEU A 134 0.91 -12.95 -8.71
C LEU A 134 1.74 -11.76 -9.21
N ARG A 135 3.05 -11.80 -8.98
CA ARG A 135 3.99 -10.87 -9.61
C ARG A 135 4.18 -11.29 -11.07
N VAL A 136 3.37 -10.72 -11.95
CA VAL A 136 3.47 -10.98 -13.39
C VAL A 136 3.59 -9.65 -14.14
N PRO A 137 4.59 -9.49 -15.03
CA PRO A 137 4.71 -8.28 -15.81
C PRO A 137 3.56 -8.21 -16.82
N GLY A 138 2.85 -7.07 -16.84
CA GLY A 138 1.93 -6.65 -17.91
C GLY A 138 1.03 -7.73 -18.52
N SER A 139 0.47 -8.63 -17.70
CA SER A 139 -0.36 -9.74 -18.17
C SER A 139 -1.68 -9.27 -18.75
N GLY A 140 -2.04 -9.73 -19.95
CA GLY A 140 -3.38 -9.60 -20.52
C GLY A 140 -4.35 -10.71 -20.11
N ALA A 141 -3.99 -11.57 -19.16
CA ALA A 141 -4.80 -12.70 -18.71
C ALA A 141 -5.83 -12.28 -17.66
N GLY A 142 -7.06 -12.09 -18.07
CA GLY A 142 -8.21 -11.87 -17.19
C GLY A 142 -8.20 -10.58 -16.37
N PRO A 143 -9.16 -10.42 -15.43
CA PRO A 143 -9.17 -9.31 -14.50
C PRO A 143 -7.97 -9.35 -13.56
N SER A 144 -7.28 -8.21 -13.39
CA SER A 144 -6.16 -8.10 -12.45
C SER A 144 -6.67 -7.86 -11.02
N PRO A 145 -6.37 -8.74 -10.05
CA PRO A 145 -6.71 -8.52 -8.65
C PRO A 145 -6.11 -7.22 -8.09
N ASP A 146 -4.90 -6.86 -8.53
CA ASP A 146 -4.22 -5.63 -8.10
C ASP A 146 -5.03 -4.40 -8.46
N ARG A 147 -5.53 -4.33 -9.69
CA ARG A 147 -6.36 -3.21 -10.17
C ARG A 147 -7.64 -3.05 -9.38
N PHE A 148 -8.16 -4.12 -8.81
CA PHE A 148 -9.33 -4.11 -7.95
C PHE A 148 -9.02 -3.59 -6.55
N MET A 149 -7.83 -3.88 -6.04
CA MET A 149 -7.37 -3.47 -4.71
C MET A 149 -6.84 -2.03 -4.69
N ILE A 150 -6.19 -1.59 -5.78
CA ILE A 150 -5.67 -0.23 -5.92
C ILE A 150 -6.83 0.77 -5.95
N GLY A 151 -6.81 1.76 -5.07
CA GLY A 151 -7.88 2.74 -4.95
C GLY A 151 -9.07 2.29 -4.11
N SER A 152 -8.97 1.14 -3.39
CA SER A 152 -10.03 0.63 -2.51
C SER A 152 -10.14 1.35 -1.18
N GLU A 153 -9.21 2.22 -0.85
CA GLU A 153 -9.16 3.04 0.39
C GLU A 153 -9.38 2.26 1.69
N GLY A 154 -8.91 0.99 1.71
CA GLY A 154 -9.04 0.12 2.88
C GLY A 154 -10.35 -0.67 2.95
N SER A 155 -11.29 -0.47 2.03
CA SER A 155 -12.58 -1.19 2.02
C SER A 155 -12.43 -2.70 1.71
N MET A 156 -11.35 -3.09 1.07
CA MET A 156 -11.05 -4.48 0.69
C MET A 156 -10.19 -5.22 1.74
N GLY A 157 -9.55 -4.50 2.64
CA GLY A 157 -8.64 -5.06 3.63
C GLY A 157 -7.41 -4.20 3.89
N ILE A 158 -6.40 -4.76 4.54
CA ILE A 158 -5.16 -4.09 4.92
C ILE A 158 -4.04 -4.55 4.00
N ILE A 159 -3.49 -3.62 3.21
CA ILE A 159 -2.28 -3.85 2.40
C ILE A 159 -1.08 -3.98 3.33
N THR A 160 -0.32 -5.07 3.20
CA THR A 160 0.86 -5.35 4.04
C THR A 160 2.17 -5.04 3.35
N ASP A 161 2.27 -5.37 2.09
CA ASP A 161 3.42 -5.12 1.23
C ASP A 161 3.03 -5.18 -0.25
N ALA A 162 3.90 -4.70 -1.11
CA ALA A 162 3.73 -4.75 -2.55
C ALA A 162 5.08 -4.91 -3.27
N TRP A 163 5.07 -5.55 -4.43
CA TRP A 163 6.14 -5.42 -5.41
C TRP A 163 5.88 -4.19 -6.26
N VAL A 164 6.91 -3.37 -6.42
CA VAL A 164 6.85 -2.13 -7.20
C VAL A 164 8.02 -2.03 -8.17
N LYS A 165 7.74 -1.51 -9.37
CA LYS A 165 8.76 -1.21 -10.39
C LYS A 165 9.63 -0.06 -9.94
N LEU A 166 10.91 -0.19 -10.22
CA LEU A 166 11.91 0.82 -9.91
C LEU A 166 12.54 1.36 -11.21
N GLN A 167 13.22 2.47 -11.08
CA GLN A 167 13.99 3.07 -12.13
C GLN A 167 15.43 3.31 -11.65
N LYS A 168 16.39 3.30 -12.56
CA LYS A 168 17.74 3.76 -12.24
C LYS A 168 17.68 5.24 -11.87
N LYS A 169 18.32 5.59 -10.77
CA LYS A 169 18.39 6.99 -10.34
C LYS A 169 19.18 7.79 -11.39
N PRO A 170 18.63 8.89 -11.90
CA PRO A 170 19.38 9.78 -12.79
C PRO A 170 20.67 10.26 -12.12
N LYS A 171 21.75 10.39 -12.93
CA LYS A 171 23.05 10.95 -12.48
C LYS A 171 22.95 12.45 -12.34
#